data_2b2e07d84dceed5030811f8f67b64e51
#
_entry.id   2b2e07d84dceed5030811f8f67b64e51
#
_cell.length_a   1.000
_cell.length_b   1.000
_cell.length_c   1.000
_cell.angle_alpha   90.00
_cell.angle_beta   90.00
_cell.angle_gamma   90.00
#
_symmetry.space_group_name_H-M   'P 1'
#
loop_
_entity.id
_entity.type
_entity.pdbx_description
1 polymer ?
#
loop_
_entity_poly.entity_id
_entity_poly.type
_entity_poly.pdbx_seq_one_letter_code
_entity_poly.pdbx_strand_id
1 'polypeptide(L)'
;MKKILTIAAVAATLLLAGCSQVGSAATVGDTKITQATVQGSIDAILSERTKVDTSQMQLETGATLNVSQLRFHLLRTLIRELGVELQIKVTKAEIDTRRASIIEQVGGEAALPTALVSAGIAPEDLDEYIEAISYSDKIRPAGARSRL
;
A
#
# COMPACT_ATOMS: atom_id res chain seq x y z
N MET A 1 -27.77 -24.47 -39.76
CA MET A 1 -27.49 -23.02 -39.60
C MET A 1 -27.76 -22.48 -38.20
N LYS A 2 -28.68 -23.05 -37.38
CA LYS A 2 -28.98 -22.59 -36.01
C LYS A 2 -27.86 -22.89 -34.98
N LYS A 3 -27.02 -23.91 -35.18
CA LYS A 3 -25.95 -24.30 -34.25
C LYS A 3 -24.68 -23.43 -34.33
N ILE A 4 -24.46 -22.72 -35.43
CA ILE A 4 -23.29 -21.85 -35.63
C ILE A 4 -23.50 -20.50 -34.96
N LEU A 5 -24.72 -20.01 -34.85
CA LEU A 5 -25.05 -18.75 -34.17
C LEU A 5 -24.83 -18.81 -32.65
N THR A 6 -25.03 -20.00 -32.03
CA THR A 6 -24.87 -20.18 -30.59
C THR A 6 -23.39 -20.17 -30.17
N ILE A 7 -22.51 -20.65 -31.03
CA ILE A 7 -21.06 -20.66 -30.75
C ILE A 7 -20.46 -19.25 -30.86
N ALA A 8 -20.95 -18.44 -31.79
CA ALA A 8 -20.53 -17.05 -31.94
C ALA A 8 -20.92 -16.16 -30.72
N ALA A 9 -22.08 -16.42 -30.11
CA ALA A 9 -22.55 -15.69 -28.94
C ALA A 9 -21.74 -16.01 -27.68
N VAL A 10 -21.27 -17.26 -27.50
CA VAL A 10 -20.43 -17.66 -26.36
C VAL A 10 -19.01 -17.10 -26.49
N ALA A 11 -18.46 -17.02 -27.70
CA ALA A 11 -17.13 -16.43 -27.93
C ALA A 11 -17.11 -14.91 -27.66
N ALA A 12 -18.20 -14.20 -27.96
CA ALA A 12 -18.33 -12.76 -27.72
C ALA A 12 -18.42 -12.42 -26.24
N THR A 13 -19.01 -13.28 -25.40
CA THR A 13 -19.09 -13.06 -23.95
C THR A 13 -17.78 -13.28 -23.23
N LEU A 14 -16.88 -14.11 -23.74
CA LEU A 14 -15.55 -14.32 -23.17
C LEU A 14 -14.60 -13.15 -23.40
N LEU A 15 -14.80 -12.34 -24.44
CA LEU A 15 -14.00 -11.15 -24.71
C LEU A 15 -14.35 -9.96 -23.82
N LEU A 16 -15.55 -9.91 -23.23
CA LEU A 16 -16.00 -8.87 -22.32
C LEU A 16 -15.53 -9.08 -20.88
N ALA A 17 -15.15 -10.30 -20.48
CA ALA A 17 -14.64 -10.60 -19.15
C ALA A 17 -13.19 -10.07 -18.92
N GLY A 18 -12.46 -9.73 -19.98
CA GLY A 18 -11.10 -9.17 -19.91
C GLY A 18 -11.03 -7.68 -19.56
N CYS A 19 -12.14 -6.93 -19.67
CA CYS A 19 -12.16 -5.47 -19.50
C CYS A 19 -12.36 -5.01 -18.03
N SER A 20 -12.60 -5.91 -17.09
CA SER A 20 -12.85 -5.54 -15.68
C SER A 20 -11.59 -5.21 -14.87
N GLN A 21 -10.40 -5.31 -15.47
CA GLN A 21 -9.12 -5.01 -14.81
C GLN A 21 -8.45 -3.72 -15.28
N VAL A 22 -9.11 -2.93 -16.12
CA VAL A 22 -8.59 -1.63 -16.54
C VAL A 22 -8.47 -0.73 -15.31
N GLY A 23 -7.24 -0.28 -15.01
CA GLY A 23 -6.95 0.58 -13.84
C GLY A 23 -6.55 -0.16 -12.55
N SER A 24 -6.54 -1.49 -12.52
CA SER A 24 -5.97 -2.25 -11.41
C SER A 24 -4.45 -2.39 -11.59
N ALA A 25 -3.68 -2.02 -10.55
CA ALA A 25 -2.25 -2.27 -10.48
C ALA A 25 -1.97 -3.67 -9.91
N ALA A 26 -2.78 -4.11 -8.93
CA ALA A 26 -2.70 -5.43 -8.33
C ALA A 26 -4.00 -5.80 -7.61
N THR A 27 -4.11 -7.05 -7.16
CA THR A 27 -5.24 -7.53 -6.34
C THR A 27 -4.68 -8.43 -5.22
N VAL A 28 -5.19 -8.27 -4.01
CA VAL A 28 -4.91 -9.12 -2.85
C VAL A 28 -6.27 -9.58 -2.31
N GLY A 29 -6.53 -10.89 -2.33
CA GLY A 29 -7.87 -11.38 -2.03
C GLY A 29 -8.92 -10.69 -2.91
N ASP A 30 -9.91 -10.07 -2.27
CA ASP A 30 -10.95 -9.27 -2.94
C ASP A 30 -10.60 -7.78 -3.06
N THR A 31 -9.50 -7.34 -2.46
CA THR A 31 -9.07 -5.95 -2.42
C THR A 31 -8.27 -5.59 -3.66
N LYS A 32 -8.75 -4.59 -4.41
CA LYS A 32 -8.04 -4.06 -5.59
C LYS A 32 -7.17 -2.86 -5.20
N ILE A 33 -5.92 -2.91 -5.60
CA ILE A 33 -5.00 -1.77 -5.58
C ILE A 33 -5.04 -1.16 -6.98
N THR A 34 -5.49 0.09 -7.09
CA THR A 34 -5.63 0.75 -8.39
C THR A 34 -4.31 1.43 -8.81
N GLN A 35 -4.14 1.63 -10.12
CA GLN A 35 -3.04 2.44 -10.64
C GLN A 35 -3.13 3.89 -10.11
N ALA A 36 -4.35 4.43 -9.96
CA ALA A 36 -4.56 5.76 -9.41
C ALA A 36 -4.09 5.88 -7.96
N THR A 37 -4.29 4.84 -7.13
CA THR A 37 -3.78 4.81 -5.75
C THR A 37 -2.25 4.86 -5.72
N VAL A 38 -1.59 4.02 -6.51
CA VAL A 38 -0.11 3.98 -6.58
C VAL A 38 0.43 5.31 -7.12
N GLN A 39 -0.18 5.85 -8.17
CA GLN A 39 0.22 7.13 -8.76
C GLN A 39 0.01 8.30 -7.79
N GLY A 40 -1.08 8.30 -7.03
CA GLY A 40 -1.34 9.32 -6.00
C GLY A 40 -0.22 9.40 -4.97
N SER A 41 0.20 8.24 -4.42
CA SER A 41 1.34 8.20 -3.49
C SER A 41 2.64 8.69 -4.13
N ILE A 42 2.90 8.33 -5.39
CA ILE A 42 4.09 8.82 -6.13
C ILE A 42 4.04 10.33 -6.28
N ASP A 43 2.92 10.89 -6.72
CA ASP A 43 2.76 12.32 -6.94
C ASP A 43 2.93 13.11 -5.63
N ALA A 44 2.38 12.59 -4.53
CA ALA A 44 2.54 13.17 -3.20
C ALA A 44 4.00 13.16 -2.73
N ILE A 45 4.72 12.03 -2.89
CA ILE A 45 6.14 11.94 -2.59
C ILE A 45 6.95 12.95 -3.41
N LEU A 46 6.70 13.03 -4.72
CA LEU A 46 7.40 13.96 -5.59
C LEU A 46 7.10 15.41 -5.21
N SER A 47 5.87 15.73 -4.83
CA SER A 47 5.48 17.04 -4.33
C SER A 47 6.23 17.39 -3.02
N GLU A 48 6.31 16.45 -2.06
CA GLU A 48 7.04 16.69 -0.80
C GLU A 48 8.54 16.90 -1.02
N ARG A 49 9.15 16.20 -1.99
CA ARG A 49 10.57 16.40 -2.35
C ARG A 49 10.90 17.84 -2.75
N THR A 50 9.93 18.58 -3.29
CA THR A 50 10.14 19.99 -3.66
C THR A 50 10.19 20.94 -2.47
N LYS A 51 9.77 20.49 -1.28
CA LYS A 51 9.62 21.29 -0.07
C LYS A 51 10.79 21.09 0.93
N VAL A 52 11.63 20.08 0.69
CA VAL A 52 12.74 19.74 1.59
C VAL A 52 14.07 19.73 0.82
N ASP A 53 15.19 19.89 1.53
CA ASP A 53 16.52 19.74 0.92
C ASP A 53 16.83 18.25 0.71
N THR A 54 16.88 17.86 -0.56
CA THR A 54 17.15 16.48 -0.98
C THR A 54 18.58 16.25 -1.47
N SER A 55 19.46 17.25 -1.40
CA SER A 55 20.79 17.24 -2.01
C SER A 55 21.71 16.11 -1.50
N GLN A 56 21.49 15.65 -0.26
CA GLN A 56 22.26 14.57 0.38
C GLN A 56 21.51 13.25 0.44
N MET A 57 20.30 13.14 -0.15
CA MET A 57 19.46 11.97 -0.08
C MET A 57 19.66 11.06 -1.29
N GLN A 58 19.66 9.74 -1.06
CA GLN A 58 19.56 8.75 -2.14
C GLN A 58 18.10 8.37 -2.33
N LEU A 59 17.44 9.01 -3.27
CA LEU A 59 16.01 8.85 -3.50
C LEU A 59 15.73 7.96 -4.72
N GLU A 60 14.78 7.05 -4.56
CA GLU A 60 14.26 6.26 -5.66
C GLU A 60 13.49 7.15 -6.65
N THR A 61 13.64 6.89 -7.95
CA THR A 61 12.99 7.65 -9.04
C THR A 61 12.46 6.71 -10.12
N GLY A 62 11.58 7.21 -10.96
CA GLY A 62 11.11 6.50 -12.15
C GLY A 62 10.52 5.12 -11.84
N ALA A 63 10.98 4.10 -12.56
CA ALA A 63 10.49 2.73 -12.41
C ALA A 63 10.72 2.15 -11.00
N THR A 64 11.85 2.48 -10.36
CA THR A 64 12.15 2.00 -9.00
C THR A 64 11.14 2.54 -7.99
N LEU A 65 10.83 3.84 -8.03
CA LEU A 65 9.81 4.43 -7.18
C LEU A 65 8.41 3.79 -7.42
N ASN A 66 8.06 3.57 -8.69
CA ASN A 66 6.80 2.88 -9.04
C ASN A 66 6.71 1.48 -8.41
N VAL A 67 7.77 0.68 -8.55
CA VAL A 67 7.82 -0.68 -7.98
C VAL A 67 7.75 -0.63 -6.45
N SER A 68 8.46 0.30 -5.82
CA SER A 68 8.44 0.47 -4.36
C SER A 68 7.06 0.86 -3.85
N GLN A 69 6.37 1.80 -4.51
CA GLN A 69 5.01 2.19 -4.11
C GLN A 69 3.99 1.07 -4.34
N LEU A 70 4.05 0.36 -5.46
CA LEU A 70 3.19 -0.81 -5.66
C LEU A 70 3.43 -1.88 -4.59
N ARG A 71 4.69 -2.16 -4.28
CA ARG A 71 5.07 -3.10 -3.22
C ARG A 71 4.57 -2.68 -1.85
N PHE A 72 4.66 -1.38 -1.53
CA PHE A 72 4.12 -0.82 -0.29
C PHE A 72 2.62 -1.10 -0.15
N HIS A 73 1.82 -0.74 -1.16
CA HIS A 73 0.38 -0.98 -1.15
C HIS A 73 0.02 -2.47 -1.11
N LEU A 74 0.77 -3.33 -1.80
CA LEU A 74 0.59 -4.79 -1.76
C LEU A 74 0.83 -5.35 -0.36
N LEU A 75 1.97 -5.01 0.24
CA LEU A 75 2.37 -5.54 1.54
C LEU A 75 1.44 -5.07 2.66
N ARG A 76 1.05 -3.79 2.67
CA ARG A 76 0.11 -3.29 3.68
C ARG A 76 -1.25 -3.96 3.58
N THR A 77 -1.77 -4.13 2.35
CA THR A 77 -3.04 -4.82 2.12
C THR A 77 -2.97 -6.26 2.61
N LEU A 78 -1.92 -7.00 2.24
CA LEU A 78 -1.70 -8.38 2.67
C LEU A 78 -1.60 -8.50 4.19
N ILE A 79 -0.82 -7.65 4.84
CA ILE A 79 -0.64 -7.65 6.30
C ILE A 79 -1.97 -7.34 7.01
N ARG A 80 -2.75 -6.41 6.49
CA ARG A 80 -4.08 -6.07 7.05
C ARG A 80 -5.06 -7.22 6.90
N GLU A 81 -5.15 -7.85 5.73
CA GLU A 81 -6.01 -9.01 5.51
C GLU A 81 -5.63 -10.17 6.43
N LEU A 82 -4.34 -10.47 6.55
CA LEU A 82 -3.85 -11.49 7.48
C LEU A 82 -4.18 -11.13 8.94
N GLY A 83 -4.05 -9.87 9.33
CA GLY A 83 -4.43 -9.41 10.66
C GLY A 83 -5.91 -9.61 10.95
N VAL A 84 -6.78 -9.32 9.99
CA VAL A 84 -8.23 -9.55 10.08
C VAL A 84 -8.54 -11.04 10.19
N GLU A 85 -7.92 -11.89 9.37
CA GLU A 85 -8.08 -13.35 9.41
C GLU A 85 -7.67 -13.93 10.79
N LEU A 86 -6.58 -13.42 11.35
CA LEU A 86 -6.09 -13.79 12.67
C LEU A 86 -6.86 -13.10 13.83
N GLN A 87 -7.92 -12.34 13.53
CA GLN A 87 -8.71 -11.58 14.50
C GLN A 87 -7.89 -10.58 15.34
N ILE A 88 -6.76 -10.14 14.83
CA ILE A 88 -5.93 -9.08 15.41
C ILE A 88 -6.62 -7.74 15.14
N LYS A 89 -6.64 -6.86 16.16
CA LYS A 89 -7.16 -5.50 16.01
C LYS A 89 -6.03 -4.48 16.22
N VAL A 90 -5.98 -3.50 15.34
CA VAL A 90 -5.20 -2.28 15.52
C VAL A 90 -6.19 -1.14 15.67
N THR A 91 -6.10 -0.40 16.77
CA THR A 91 -7.03 0.69 17.09
C THR A 91 -6.46 2.04 16.66
N LYS A 92 -7.33 3.01 16.44
CA LYS A 92 -6.89 4.39 16.14
C LYS A 92 -5.99 4.95 17.24
N ALA A 93 -6.28 4.68 18.51
CA ALA A 93 -5.46 5.14 19.63
C ALA A 93 -4.02 4.56 19.57
N GLU A 94 -3.87 3.31 19.13
CA GLU A 94 -2.53 2.72 18.92
C GLU A 94 -1.80 3.39 17.76
N ILE A 95 -2.50 3.70 16.67
CA ILE A 95 -1.94 4.42 15.52
C ILE A 95 -1.50 5.82 15.96
N ASP A 96 -2.35 6.57 16.66
CA ASP A 96 -2.07 7.93 17.13
C ASP A 96 -0.85 7.94 18.10
N THR A 97 -0.80 6.98 19.03
CA THR A 97 0.33 6.83 19.95
C THR A 97 1.65 6.55 19.20
N ARG A 98 1.59 5.66 18.22
CA ARG A 98 2.77 5.31 17.42
C ARG A 98 3.21 6.45 16.51
N ARG A 99 2.25 7.19 15.94
CA ARG A 99 2.52 8.42 15.17
C ARG A 99 3.28 9.42 16.02
N ALA A 100 2.81 9.71 17.24
CA ALA A 100 3.49 10.62 18.16
C ALA A 100 4.92 10.17 18.47
N SER A 101 5.11 8.87 18.71
CA SER A 101 6.46 8.31 18.94
C SER A 101 7.38 8.44 17.71
N ILE A 102 6.86 8.23 16.50
CA ILE A 102 7.65 8.41 15.27
C ILE A 102 8.04 9.87 15.11
N ILE A 103 7.11 10.81 15.33
CA ILE A 103 7.38 12.25 15.26
C ILE A 103 8.49 12.64 16.23
N GLU A 104 8.43 12.15 17.47
CA GLU A 104 9.49 12.40 18.47
C GLU A 104 10.84 11.81 18.02
N GLN A 105 10.86 10.58 17.52
CA GLN A 105 12.08 9.89 17.06
C GLN A 105 12.77 10.59 15.88
N VAL A 106 11.99 11.20 14.98
CA VAL A 106 12.56 11.92 13.83
C VAL A 106 13.00 13.35 14.18
N GLY A 107 12.73 13.82 15.40
CA GLY A 107 13.13 15.16 15.86
C GLY A 107 12.00 16.19 15.86
N GLY A 108 10.75 15.75 15.89
CA GLY A 108 9.55 16.57 15.97
C GLY A 108 8.85 16.80 14.63
N GLU A 109 7.72 17.50 14.69
CA GLU A 109 6.86 17.77 13.51
C GLU A 109 7.60 18.47 12.35
N ALA A 110 8.53 19.35 12.66
CA ALA A 110 9.30 20.08 11.64
C ALA A 110 10.25 19.16 10.83
N ALA A 111 10.70 18.05 11.42
CA ALA A 111 11.59 17.09 10.78
C ALA A 111 10.82 15.97 10.02
N LEU A 112 9.54 15.81 10.31
CA LEU A 112 8.70 14.76 9.75
C LEU A 112 8.67 14.76 8.20
N PRO A 113 8.48 15.88 7.48
CA PRO A 113 8.50 15.89 6.02
C PRO A 113 9.81 15.33 5.43
N THR A 114 10.95 15.73 6.00
CA THR A 114 12.28 15.25 5.59
C THR A 114 12.42 13.75 5.80
N ALA A 115 11.95 13.23 6.93
CA ALA A 115 11.98 11.81 7.25
C ALA A 115 11.08 11.00 6.30
N LEU A 116 9.87 11.47 5.99
CA LEU A 116 8.96 10.83 5.06
C LEU A 116 9.53 10.79 3.65
N VAL A 117 10.10 11.88 3.16
CA VAL A 117 10.77 11.96 1.86
C VAL A 117 11.92 10.96 1.79
N SER A 118 12.75 10.89 2.83
CA SER A 118 13.87 9.93 2.90
C SER A 118 13.40 8.48 2.90
N ALA A 119 12.28 8.19 3.57
CA ALA A 119 11.69 6.85 3.64
C ALA A 119 10.85 6.49 2.40
N GLY A 120 10.56 7.43 1.49
CA GLY A 120 9.70 7.22 0.34
C GLY A 120 8.24 6.95 0.74
N ILE A 121 7.76 7.60 1.80
CA ILE A 121 6.39 7.49 2.30
C ILE A 121 5.64 8.78 1.97
N ALA A 122 4.48 8.67 1.30
CA ALA A 122 3.60 9.80 1.09
C ALA A 122 3.00 10.25 2.44
N PRO A 123 2.86 11.58 2.70
CA PRO A 123 2.32 12.07 3.97
C PRO A 123 0.95 11.49 4.32
N GLU A 124 0.07 11.35 3.34
CA GLU A 124 -1.24 10.74 3.47
C GLU A 124 -1.21 9.25 3.78
N ASP A 125 -0.15 8.54 3.41
CA ASP A 125 0.01 7.11 3.64
C ASP A 125 0.63 6.79 5.02
N LEU A 126 1.01 7.79 5.81
CA LEU A 126 1.70 7.58 7.08
C LEU A 126 0.88 6.75 8.07
N ASP A 127 -0.42 7.04 8.22
CA ASP A 127 -1.28 6.28 9.15
C ASP A 127 -1.46 4.83 8.69
N GLU A 128 -1.56 4.60 7.39
CA GLU A 128 -1.66 3.26 6.82
C GLU A 128 -0.34 2.48 6.94
N TYR A 129 0.79 3.16 6.83
CA TYR A 129 2.10 2.59 7.14
C TYR A 129 2.20 2.19 8.61
N ILE A 130 1.76 3.07 9.53
CA ILE A 130 1.75 2.79 10.98
C ILE A 130 0.80 1.63 11.30
N GLU A 131 -0.37 1.58 10.67
CA GLU A 131 -1.30 0.47 10.82
C GLU A 131 -0.65 -0.85 10.40
N ALA A 132 0.00 -0.89 9.22
CA ALA A 132 0.65 -2.09 8.70
C ALA A 132 1.78 -2.59 9.60
N ILE A 133 2.65 -1.72 10.11
CA ILE A 133 3.70 -2.12 11.04
C ILE A 133 3.11 -2.59 12.39
N SER A 134 2.02 -1.99 12.85
CA SER A 134 1.35 -2.40 14.08
C SER A 134 0.69 -3.78 13.95
N TYR A 135 0.07 -4.09 12.83
CA TYR A 135 -0.37 -5.45 12.50
C TYR A 135 0.80 -6.43 12.46
N SER A 136 1.87 -6.10 11.75
CA SER A 136 3.05 -6.94 11.61
C SER A 136 3.67 -7.29 12.97
N ASP A 137 3.76 -6.31 13.87
CA ASP A 137 4.28 -6.51 15.24
C ASP A 137 3.38 -7.45 16.07
N LYS A 138 2.06 -7.38 15.90
CA LYS A 138 1.10 -8.24 16.59
C LYS A 138 1.03 -9.65 15.99
N ILE A 139 1.22 -9.80 14.68
CA ILE A 139 1.22 -11.09 13.98
C ILE A 139 2.43 -11.93 14.36
N ARG A 140 3.61 -11.32 14.51
CA ARG A 140 4.87 -12.01 14.81
C ARG A 140 4.80 -12.91 16.05
N PRO A 141 4.32 -12.45 17.23
CA PRO A 141 4.16 -13.32 18.39
C PRO A 141 3.02 -14.34 18.27
N ALA A 142 1.97 -14.04 17.49
CA ALA A 142 0.88 -14.99 17.23
C ALA A 142 1.38 -16.20 16.42
N GLY A 143 2.18 -15.98 15.37
CA GLY A 143 2.79 -17.05 14.57
C GLY A 143 3.79 -17.91 15.32
N ALA A 144 4.46 -17.37 16.35
CA ALA A 144 5.37 -18.13 17.21
C ALA A 144 4.63 -19.10 18.14
N ARG A 145 3.39 -18.78 18.54
CA ARG A 145 2.55 -19.64 19.42
C ARG A 145 1.87 -20.77 18.67
N SER A 146 1.73 -20.68 17.35
CA SER A 146 1.04 -21.71 16.55
C SER A 146 1.95 -22.86 16.09
N ARG A 147 3.23 -22.88 16.51
CA ARG A 147 4.20 -23.94 16.20
C ARG A 147 4.54 -24.87 17.38
N LEU A 148 3.79 -24.77 18.47
CA LEU A 148 3.86 -25.69 19.61
C LEU A 148 2.58 -26.53 19.68
#